data_b661a48b58f38b40af1d1b3780fb9aec
#
_entry.id   b661a48b58f38b40af1d1b3780fb9aec
#
_cell.length_a   1.000
_cell.length_b   1.000
_cell.length_c   1.000
_cell.angle_alpha   90.00
_cell.angle_beta   90.00
_cell.angle_gamma   90.00
#
_symmetry.space_group_name_H-M   'P 1'
#
loop_
_entity.id
_entity.type
_entity.pdbx_description
1 polymer ?
#
loop_
_entity_poly.entity_id
_entity_poly.type
_entity_poly.pdbx_seq_one_letter_code
_entity_poly.pdbx_strand_id
1 'polypeptide(L)'
;MIQHNEYVLKNMFGSFFLATVMSALMRQLGGFTDSIVVTHLVSPDALSVVRIWQPFASCMFIIIGMMSAGASFLSARGIGAQNYDKVNRVFNNHLYYVIFSTLLVIGLTLPFLDVVADMLTANERLLPMLKPYIHADMFAIFIAAVCGVPISYVITNGSPRLITRRIIISQILNVIFDLLLCGVFDMGMVGASVASGLSNLLAFTSLVGYMRKNSKIFRLRRPEKICSIKQYRECFSIGLPMLISALLAPALAFTMNSLVIGKLGADGMYFFTIYFQINGICMLALSGSNTAITNIGGILLGEEDYDSFRILTRRIFRMLILVMVTVSLLIFLFPDMIARIYGADDSLIAQCYTPFRLMSIAFLPNAISETLSVLYFVQGHQKLCRWIEIVTNVGAIGIIVVMALYTPKLIWYILPVTSWLLLLVMVAMAYVVHRKNQLYAWPTLENTVPSNPAVTFSVPYTTEGVEAFLTQVHPFVEACELPDGFAVDIALEELLYEIVETHEASKDNETFDVRIIDKEKELTVVVKSKGPLRNPIYKYTDEELVDIDENHLRRAILSRLCKNINHKYMNGINCIYLNYNRSEP
;
A
#
# COMPACT_ATOMS: atom_id res chain seq x y z
N MET A 1 6.86 -11.97 -33.89
CA MET A 1 7.36 -12.13 -32.52
C MET A 1 6.30 -11.60 -31.58
N ILE A 2 5.72 -12.45 -30.75
CA ILE A 2 4.74 -12.06 -29.74
C ILE A 2 5.51 -11.31 -28.65
N GLN A 3 5.29 -9.99 -28.53
CA GLN A 3 5.97 -9.14 -27.56
C GLN A 3 5.10 -8.96 -26.32
N HIS A 4 5.75 -8.75 -25.15
CA HIS A 4 5.06 -8.42 -23.91
C HIS A 4 4.29 -7.10 -24.07
N ASN A 5 2.99 -7.11 -23.74
CA ASN A 5 2.13 -5.94 -23.75
C ASN A 5 1.69 -5.57 -22.31
N GLU A 6 1.03 -4.43 -22.18
CA GLU A 6 0.63 -3.89 -20.87
C GLU A 6 -0.76 -4.36 -20.40
N TYR A 7 -1.46 -5.26 -21.12
CA TYR A 7 -2.89 -5.53 -20.90
C TYR A 7 -3.18 -6.10 -19.50
N VAL A 8 -2.50 -7.20 -19.12
CA VAL A 8 -2.70 -7.86 -17.81
C VAL A 8 -2.33 -6.91 -16.67
N LEU A 9 -1.16 -6.28 -16.78
CA LEU A 9 -0.64 -5.37 -15.76
C LEU A 9 -1.53 -4.11 -15.61
N LYS A 10 -2.06 -3.59 -16.73
CA LYS A 10 -3.01 -2.48 -16.74
C LYS A 10 -4.26 -2.80 -15.94
N ASN A 11 -4.87 -3.96 -16.17
CA ASN A 11 -6.07 -4.39 -15.48
C ASN A 11 -5.81 -4.64 -13.99
N MET A 12 -4.69 -5.29 -13.67
CA MET A 12 -4.27 -5.53 -12.28
C MET A 12 -4.05 -4.23 -11.52
N PHE A 13 -3.29 -3.29 -12.09
CA PHE A 13 -3.04 -1.98 -11.48
C PHE A 13 -4.32 -1.16 -11.32
N GLY A 14 -5.13 -1.00 -12.38
CA GLY A 14 -6.33 -0.16 -12.33
C GLY A 14 -7.33 -0.64 -11.27
N SER A 15 -7.57 -1.94 -11.23
CA SER A 15 -8.47 -2.56 -10.26
C SER A 15 -7.94 -2.46 -8.81
N PHE A 16 -6.62 -2.62 -8.62
CA PHE A 16 -5.98 -2.50 -7.32
C PHE A 16 -5.97 -1.03 -6.84
N PHE A 17 -5.57 -0.11 -7.71
CA PHE A 17 -5.53 1.32 -7.45
C PHE A 17 -6.90 1.85 -7.04
N LEU A 18 -7.94 1.56 -7.81
CA LEU A 18 -9.31 2.00 -7.50
C LEU A 18 -9.76 1.48 -6.13
N ALA A 19 -9.54 0.20 -5.82
CA ALA A 19 -9.93 -0.38 -4.54
C ALA A 19 -9.18 0.28 -3.36
N THR A 20 -7.89 0.59 -3.52
CA THR A 20 -7.10 1.23 -2.45
C THR A 20 -7.45 2.70 -2.26
N VAL A 21 -7.69 3.44 -3.34
CA VAL A 21 -8.17 4.84 -3.28
C VAL A 21 -9.55 4.89 -2.63
N MET A 22 -10.48 4.02 -3.02
CA MET A 22 -11.81 3.92 -2.39
C MET A 22 -11.72 3.57 -0.90
N SER A 23 -10.80 2.69 -0.52
CA SER A 23 -10.55 2.37 0.89
C SER A 23 -10.05 3.59 1.69
N ALA A 24 -9.15 4.39 1.10
CA ALA A 24 -8.64 5.61 1.72
C ALA A 24 -9.75 6.68 1.85
N LEU A 25 -10.54 6.86 0.78
CA LEU A 25 -11.68 7.78 0.77
C LEU A 25 -12.72 7.39 1.83
N MET A 26 -13.08 6.12 1.91
CA MET A 26 -14.07 5.65 2.90
C MET A 26 -13.58 5.86 4.34
N ARG A 27 -12.28 5.65 4.62
CA ARG A 27 -11.72 5.98 5.95
C ARG A 27 -11.83 7.47 6.27
N GLN A 28 -11.53 8.33 5.29
CA GLN A 28 -11.59 9.78 5.48
C GLN A 28 -13.04 10.26 5.68
N LEU A 29 -13.99 9.78 4.86
CA LEU A 29 -15.40 10.06 5.03
C LEU A 29 -15.93 9.53 6.37
N GLY A 30 -15.50 8.33 6.78
CA GLY A 30 -15.86 7.76 8.07
C GLY A 30 -15.45 8.65 9.24
N GLY A 31 -14.22 9.18 9.24
CA GLY A 31 -13.77 10.13 10.27
C GLY A 31 -14.61 11.42 10.33
N PHE A 32 -15.07 11.92 9.16
CA PHE A 32 -15.99 13.07 9.14
C PHE A 32 -17.36 12.70 9.72
N THR A 33 -17.92 11.55 9.31
CA THR A 33 -19.22 11.09 9.80
C THR A 33 -19.20 10.87 11.31
N ASP A 34 -18.19 10.19 11.82
CA ASP A 34 -17.94 9.96 13.24
C ASP A 34 -17.90 11.30 14.02
N SER A 35 -17.11 12.26 13.53
CA SER A 35 -17.01 13.59 14.14
C SER A 35 -18.37 14.32 14.19
N ILE A 36 -19.16 14.25 13.13
CA ILE A 36 -20.50 14.84 13.07
C ILE A 36 -21.46 14.15 14.05
N VAL A 37 -21.50 12.83 14.04
CA VAL A 37 -22.40 12.02 14.88
C VAL A 37 -22.10 12.26 16.35
N VAL A 38 -20.84 12.18 16.75
CA VAL A 38 -20.39 12.39 18.14
C VAL A 38 -20.66 13.82 18.61
N THR A 39 -20.44 14.82 17.74
CA THR A 39 -20.72 16.23 18.08
C THR A 39 -22.21 16.46 18.34
N HIS A 40 -23.10 15.82 17.61
CA HIS A 40 -24.56 15.97 17.77
C HIS A 40 -25.12 15.13 18.93
N LEU A 41 -24.56 13.94 19.18
CA LEU A 41 -25.05 13.04 20.22
C LEU A 41 -24.49 13.35 21.61
N VAL A 42 -23.26 13.84 21.67
CA VAL A 42 -22.58 14.10 22.96
C VAL A 42 -22.54 15.60 23.26
N SER A 43 -21.73 16.35 22.55
CA SER A 43 -21.65 17.82 22.63
C SER A 43 -20.69 18.40 21.57
N PRO A 44 -20.75 19.72 21.28
CA PRO A 44 -19.76 20.39 20.44
C PRO A 44 -18.32 20.29 20.97
N ASP A 45 -18.14 20.18 22.30
CA ASP A 45 -16.85 20.04 22.96
C ASP A 45 -16.19 18.69 22.66
N ALA A 46 -16.96 17.67 22.29
CA ALA A 46 -16.47 16.35 21.94
C ALA A 46 -15.43 16.37 20.79
N LEU A 47 -15.64 17.23 19.79
CA LEU A 47 -14.67 17.39 18.68
C LEU A 47 -13.33 17.91 19.19
N SER A 48 -13.34 18.82 20.17
CA SER A 48 -12.12 19.35 20.80
C SER A 48 -11.38 18.26 21.57
N VAL A 49 -12.10 17.40 22.28
CA VAL A 49 -11.54 16.26 23.03
C VAL A 49 -10.81 15.31 22.08
N VAL A 50 -11.45 14.90 20.97
CA VAL A 50 -10.84 14.02 19.96
C VAL A 50 -9.57 14.67 19.36
N ARG A 51 -9.62 15.96 19.02
CA ARG A 51 -8.48 16.67 18.43
C ARG A 51 -7.29 16.83 19.38
N ILE A 52 -7.55 17.04 20.66
CA ILE A 52 -6.50 17.15 21.70
C ILE A 52 -5.79 15.80 21.87
N TRP A 53 -6.53 14.69 21.82
CA TRP A 53 -6.00 13.35 21.99
C TRP A 53 -5.27 12.81 20.73
N GLN A 54 -5.72 13.18 19.54
CA GLN A 54 -5.26 12.64 18.25
C GLN A 54 -3.73 12.57 18.08
N PRO A 55 -2.93 13.61 18.40
CA PRO A 55 -1.47 13.55 18.26
C PRO A 55 -0.84 12.46 19.13
N PHE A 56 -1.31 12.30 20.36
CA PHE A 56 -0.81 11.28 21.28
C PHE A 56 -1.17 9.87 20.80
N ALA A 57 -2.42 9.65 20.41
CA ALA A 57 -2.86 8.39 19.80
C ALA A 57 -2.03 8.03 18.56
N SER A 58 -1.72 9.02 17.71
CA SER A 58 -0.89 8.82 16.52
C SER A 58 0.53 8.34 16.88
N CYS A 59 1.12 8.83 17.96
CA CYS A 59 2.43 8.38 18.42
C CYS A 59 2.45 6.89 18.77
N MET A 60 1.37 6.35 19.31
CA MET A 60 1.27 4.92 19.62
C MET A 60 1.36 4.03 18.37
N PHE A 61 0.88 4.52 17.23
CA PHE A 61 0.94 3.78 15.95
C PHE A 61 2.29 3.85 15.24
N ILE A 62 3.22 4.74 15.64
CA ILE A 62 4.53 4.89 14.96
C ILE A 62 5.33 3.60 14.99
N ILE A 63 5.47 2.97 16.18
CA ILE A 63 6.24 1.73 16.37
C ILE A 63 5.58 0.57 15.60
N ILE A 64 4.24 0.51 15.62
CA ILE A 64 3.45 -0.49 14.90
C ILE A 64 3.63 -0.31 13.38
N GLY A 65 3.55 0.93 12.90
CA GLY A 65 3.70 1.27 11.49
C GLY A 65 5.06 0.88 10.91
N MET A 66 6.13 1.14 11.66
CA MET A 66 7.49 0.75 11.27
C MET A 66 7.61 -0.77 11.06
N MET A 67 7.12 -1.57 12.01
CA MET A 67 7.16 -3.02 11.89
C MET A 67 6.29 -3.51 10.73
N SER A 68 5.12 -2.90 10.53
CA SER A 68 4.20 -3.20 9.43
C SER A 68 4.83 -2.94 8.06
N ALA A 69 5.59 -1.86 7.90
CA ALA A 69 6.31 -1.56 6.65
C ALA A 69 7.35 -2.63 6.32
N GLY A 70 8.19 -3.02 7.28
CA GLY A 70 9.19 -4.08 7.12
C GLY A 70 8.55 -5.44 6.81
N ALA A 71 7.48 -5.78 7.51
CA ALA A 71 6.75 -7.03 7.32
C ALA A 71 6.05 -7.09 5.94
N SER A 72 5.44 -5.98 5.49
CA SER A 72 4.81 -5.89 4.17
C SER A 72 5.82 -6.06 3.05
N PHE A 73 6.99 -5.41 3.17
CA PHE A 73 8.09 -5.55 2.22
C PHE A 73 8.55 -7.02 2.07
N LEU A 74 8.86 -7.68 3.20
CA LEU A 74 9.31 -9.08 3.20
C LEU A 74 8.23 -10.03 2.66
N SER A 75 6.98 -9.74 2.97
CA SER A 75 5.84 -10.57 2.55
C SER A 75 5.55 -10.44 1.07
N ALA A 76 5.56 -9.23 0.51
CA ALA A 76 5.34 -9.02 -0.92
C ALA A 76 6.40 -9.77 -1.75
N ARG A 77 7.69 -9.61 -1.39
CA ARG A 77 8.78 -10.36 -2.03
C ARG A 77 8.67 -11.88 -1.81
N GLY A 78 8.32 -12.30 -0.60
CA GLY A 78 8.15 -13.73 -0.30
C GLY A 78 7.02 -14.37 -1.09
N ILE A 79 5.93 -13.63 -1.32
CA ILE A 79 4.82 -14.08 -2.17
C ILE A 79 5.25 -14.23 -3.62
N GLY A 80 5.97 -13.24 -4.18
CA GLY A 80 6.51 -13.31 -5.54
C GLY A 80 7.50 -14.47 -5.72
N ALA A 81 8.37 -14.68 -4.74
CA ALA A 81 9.30 -15.83 -4.71
C ALA A 81 8.62 -17.17 -4.34
N GLN A 82 7.30 -17.23 -4.19
CA GLN A 82 6.51 -18.41 -3.78
C GLN A 82 6.93 -19.02 -2.42
N ASN A 83 7.67 -18.30 -1.58
CA ASN A 83 8.13 -18.76 -0.28
C ASN A 83 7.07 -18.49 0.80
N TYR A 84 5.95 -19.21 0.73
CA TYR A 84 4.81 -19.03 1.64
C TYR A 84 5.15 -19.36 3.11
N ASP A 85 6.11 -20.25 3.36
CA ASP A 85 6.59 -20.53 4.72
C ASP A 85 7.30 -19.33 5.35
N LYS A 86 8.11 -18.61 4.57
CA LYS A 86 8.72 -17.35 5.00
C LYS A 86 7.65 -16.29 5.25
N VAL A 87 6.69 -16.14 4.34
CA VAL A 87 5.58 -15.18 4.48
C VAL A 87 4.75 -15.49 5.73
N ASN A 88 4.41 -16.76 5.96
CA ASN A 88 3.66 -17.17 7.15
C ASN A 88 4.44 -16.88 8.45
N ARG A 89 5.75 -17.12 8.48
CA ARG A 89 6.59 -16.76 9.63
C ARG A 89 6.60 -15.25 9.87
N VAL A 90 6.76 -14.43 8.82
CA VAL A 90 6.72 -12.96 8.91
C VAL A 90 5.35 -12.49 9.41
N PHE A 91 4.26 -13.06 8.91
CA PHE A 91 2.90 -12.76 9.38
C PHE A 91 2.73 -13.02 10.89
N ASN A 92 3.11 -14.19 11.36
CA ASN A 92 2.97 -14.55 12.77
C ASN A 92 3.85 -13.67 13.67
N ASN A 93 5.12 -13.46 13.29
CA ASN A 93 6.02 -12.57 14.03
C ASN A 93 5.48 -11.14 14.10
N HIS A 94 4.94 -10.63 13.00
CA HIS A 94 4.33 -9.31 12.98
C HIS A 94 3.09 -9.24 13.89
N LEU A 95 2.23 -10.23 13.85
CA LEU A 95 1.03 -10.29 14.69
C LEU A 95 1.40 -10.29 16.18
N TYR A 96 2.31 -11.20 16.60
CA TYR A 96 2.74 -11.26 17.99
C TYR A 96 3.48 -10.00 18.44
N TYR A 97 4.30 -9.42 17.57
CA TYR A 97 4.96 -8.14 17.85
C TYR A 97 3.94 -7.04 18.11
N VAL A 98 2.93 -6.90 17.23
CA VAL A 98 1.90 -5.86 17.40
C VAL A 98 1.10 -6.08 18.68
N ILE A 99 0.68 -7.31 18.97
CA ILE A 99 -0.02 -7.62 20.22
C ILE A 99 0.85 -7.24 21.43
N PHE A 100 2.09 -7.72 21.47
CA PHE A 100 2.99 -7.49 22.61
C PHE A 100 3.34 -6.00 22.74
N SER A 101 3.76 -5.34 21.67
CA SER A 101 4.15 -3.93 21.73
C SER A 101 2.98 -3.02 22.09
N THR A 102 1.79 -3.29 21.56
CA THR A 102 0.60 -2.49 21.90
C THR A 102 0.19 -2.69 23.36
N LEU A 103 0.18 -3.94 23.86
CA LEU A 103 -0.09 -4.20 25.26
C LEU A 103 0.97 -3.58 26.18
N LEU A 104 2.24 -3.61 25.79
CA LEU A 104 3.32 -2.98 26.54
C LEU A 104 3.14 -1.46 26.60
N VAL A 105 2.88 -0.82 25.47
CA VAL A 105 2.66 0.63 25.40
C VAL A 105 1.44 1.01 26.22
N ILE A 106 0.32 0.30 26.07
CA ILE A 106 -0.90 0.56 26.87
C ILE A 106 -0.61 0.35 28.36
N GLY A 107 0.03 -0.77 28.74
CA GLY A 107 0.36 -1.06 30.14
C GLY A 107 1.28 -0.04 30.79
N LEU A 108 2.22 0.54 30.03
CA LEU A 108 3.10 1.59 30.49
C LEU A 108 2.41 2.97 30.55
N THR A 109 1.46 3.25 29.67
CA THR A 109 0.78 4.55 29.60
C THR A 109 -0.46 4.61 30.47
N LEU A 110 -1.15 3.50 30.66
CA LEU A 110 -2.42 3.44 31.42
C LEU A 110 -2.36 4.07 32.82
N PRO A 111 -1.32 3.84 33.65
CA PRO A 111 -1.22 4.47 34.97
C PRO A 111 -1.03 6.00 34.94
N PHE A 112 -0.58 6.52 33.82
CA PHE A 112 -0.24 7.95 33.65
C PHE A 112 -1.25 8.71 32.77
N LEU A 113 -2.33 8.05 32.31
CA LEU A 113 -3.28 8.67 31.38
C LEU A 113 -3.94 9.93 31.96
N ASP A 114 -4.26 9.94 33.24
CA ASP A 114 -4.83 11.13 33.89
C ASP A 114 -3.85 12.28 33.90
N VAL A 115 -2.56 12.01 34.17
CA VAL A 115 -1.48 13.01 34.11
C VAL A 115 -1.31 13.51 32.68
N VAL A 116 -1.36 12.61 31.71
CA VAL A 116 -1.30 12.97 30.29
C VAL A 116 -2.49 13.86 29.91
N ALA A 117 -3.70 13.53 30.37
CA ALA A 117 -4.87 14.38 30.12
C ALA A 117 -4.70 15.79 30.70
N ASP A 118 -4.19 15.90 31.93
CA ASP A 118 -3.93 17.18 32.59
C ASP A 118 -2.83 18.00 31.90
N MET A 119 -1.84 17.32 31.26
CA MET A 119 -0.81 17.97 30.44
C MET A 119 -1.32 18.40 29.06
N LEU A 120 -2.27 17.69 28.48
CA LEU A 120 -2.81 17.99 27.15
C LEU A 120 -3.74 19.20 27.14
N THR A 121 -4.45 19.45 28.22
CA THR A 121 -5.32 20.63 28.35
C THR A 121 -5.46 21.10 29.80
N ALA A 122 -5.36 22.40 29.99
CA ALA A 122 -5.65 23.05 31.27
C ALA A 122 -7.15 23.46 31.37
N ASN A 123 -7.97 23.12 30.39
CA ASN A 123 -9.38 23.48 30.35
C ASN A 123 -10.21 22.52 31.21
N GLU A 124 -10.60 22.98 32.42
CA GLU A 124 -11.40 22.22 33.39
C GLU A 124 -12.74 21.70 32.82
N ARG A 125 -13.28 22.36 31.79
CA ARG A 125 -14.52 21.95 31.13
C ARG A 125 -14.34 20.67 30.27
N LEU A 126 -13.15 20.47 29.66
CA LEU A 126 -12.89 19.35 28.76
C LEU A 126 -12.37 18.11 29.50
N LEU A 127 -11.69 18.27 30.64
CA LEU A 127 -11.08 17.19 31.41
C LEU A 127 -12.05 16.06 31.80
N PRO A 128 -13.30 16.35 32.26
CA PRO A 128 -14.26 15.30 32.61
C PRO A 128 -14.68 14.42 31.42
N MET A 129 -14.59 14.94 30.20
CA MET A 129 -14.87 14.19 28.98
C MET A 129 -13.59 13.50 28.46
N LEU A 130 -12.45 14.16 28.56
CA LEU A 130 -11.17 13.67 28.03
C LEU A 130 -10.68 12.44 28.80
N LYS A 131 -10.67 12.48 30.14
CA LYS A 131 -10.14 11.37 30.96
C LYS A 131 -10.82 10.02 30.71
N PRO A 132 -12.16 9.89 30.80
CA PRO A 132 -12.79 8.61 30.49
C PRO A 132 -12.66 8.20 29.02
N TYR A 133 -12.65 9.19 28.10
CA TYR A 133 -12.45 8.94 26.66
C TYR A 133 -11.12 8.25 26.37
N ILE A 134 -10.00 8.80 26.87
CA ILE A 134 -8.67 8.26 26.59
C ILE A 134 -8.46 6.87 27.20
N HIS A 135 -9.09 6.56 28.34
CA HIS A 135 -9.07 5.21 28.94
C HIS A 135 -9.81 4.20 28.03
N ALA A 136 -10.99 4.58 27.53
CA ALA A 136 -11.74 3.75 26.60
C ALA A 136 -11.05 3.59 25.24
N ASP A 137 -10.36 4.65 24.76
CA ASP A 137 -9.68 4.66 23.47
C ASP A 137 -8.47 3.70 23.42
N MET A 138 -7.89 3.34 24.58
CA MET A 138 -6.88 2.28 24.66
C MET A 138 -7.39 0.95 24.12
N PHE A 139 -8.66 0.63 24.38
CA PHE A 139 -9.31 -0.56 23.80
C PHE A 139 -9.44 -0.46 22.28
N ALA A 140 -9.92 0.67 21.77
CA ALA A 140 -10.08 0.90 20.34
C ALA A 140 -8.73 0.85 19.60
N ILE A 141 -7.68 1.47 20.17
CA ILE A 141 -6.30 1.43 19.64
C ILE A 141 -5.78 -0.01 19.59
N PHE A 142 -5.96 -0.81 20.64
CA PHE A 142 -5.55 -2.21 20.65
C PHE A 142 -6.23 -3.01 19.54
N ILE A 143 -7.55 -2.92 19.43
CA ILE A 143 -8.31 -3.63 18.39
C ILE A 143 -7.88 -3.17 16.99
N ALA A 144 -7.75 -1.86 16.76
CA ALA A 144 -7.31 -1.31 15.47
C ALA A 144 -5.92 -1.81 15.07
N ALA A 145 -4.98 -1.86 16.02
CA ALA A 145 -3.62 -2.36 15.81
C ALA A 145 -3.61 -3.84 15.42
N VAL A 146 -4.29 -4.70 16.18
CA VAL A 146 -4.35 -6.15 15.95
C VAL A 146 -5.06 -6.47 14.65
N CYS A 147 -6.20 -5.84 14.37
CA CYS A 147 -6.95 -6.01 13.12
C CYS A 147 -6.21 -5.45 11.90
N GLY A 148 -5.33 -4.47 12.09
CA GLY A 148 -4.49 -3.89 11.04
C GLY A 148 -3.53 -4.89 10.41
N VAL A 149 -3.02 -5.86 11.18
CA VAL A 149 -2.07 -6.85 10.68
C VAL A 149 -2.66 -7.70 9.55
N PRO A 150 -3.71 -8.48 9.72
CA PRO A 150 -4.25 -9.29 8.63
C PRO A 150 -4.76 -8.45 7.45
N ILE A 151 -5.18 -7.19 7.69
CA ILE A 151 -5.57 -6.28 6.61
C ILE A 151 -4.41 -6.06 5.64
N SER A 152 -3.21 -5.72 6.14
CA SER A 152 -2.05 -5.48 5.30
C SER A 152 -1.68 -6.72 4.45
N TYR A 153 -1.78 -7.92 5.02
CA TYR A 153 -1.48 -9.16 4.32
C TYR A 153 -2.55 -9.55 3.29
N VAL A 154 -3.83 -9.26 3.54
CA VAL A 154 -4.90 -9.46 2.55
C VAL A 154 -4.71 -8.54 1.35
N ILE A 155 -4.28 -7.30 1.56
CA ILE A 155 -3.92 -6.37 0.49
C ILE A 155 -2.72 -6.92 -0.29
N THR A 156 -1.65 -7.31 0.39
CA THR A 156 -0.43 -7.87 -0.23
C THR A 156 -0.72 -9.16 -0.99
N ASN A 157 -1.67 -9.98 -0.50
CA ASN A 157 -2.14 -11.17 -1.21
C ASN A 157 -3.05 -10.87 -2.41
N GLY A 158 -3.24 -9.60 -2.78
CA GLY A 158 -3.95 -9.19 -3.98
C GLY A 158 -5.47 -9.13 -3.86
N SER A 159 -6.01 -8.95 -2.64
CA SER A 159 -7.46 -8.86 -2.41
C SER A 159 -7.90 -7.51 -1.78
N PRO A 160 -7.50 -6.35 -2.35
CA PRO A 160 -7.82 -5.04 -1.77
C PRO A 160 -9.32 -4.73 -1.75
N ARG A 161 -10.11 -5.25 -2.71
CA ARG A 161 -11.58 -5.09 -2.74
C ARG A 161 -12.26 -5.65 -1.49
N LEU A 162 -11.73 -6.75 -0.94
CA LEU A 162 -12.25 -7.33 0.30
C LEU A 162 -12.03 -6.36 1.47
N ILE A 163 -10.88 -5.69 1.49
CA ILE A 163 -10.57 -4.69 2.51
C ILE A 163 -11.46 -3.45 2.37
N THR A 164 -11.71 -3.00 1.13
CA THR A 164 -12.67 -1.89 0.90
C THR A 164 -14.06 -2.23 1.47
N ARG A 165 -14.59 -3.43 1.19
CA ARG A 165 -15.86 -3.89 1.75
C ARG A 165 -15.83 -3.92 3.28
N ARG A 166 -14.76 -4.42 3.87
CA ARG A 166 -14.57 -4.46 5.32
C ARG A 166 -14.57 -3.05 5.93
N ILE A 167 -13.89 -2.09 5.31
CA ILE A 167 -13.88 -0.70 5.78
C ILE A 167 -15.29 -0.10 5.72
N ILE A 168 -16.02 -0.30 4.63
CA ILE A 168 -17.42 0.18 4.52
C ILE A 168 -18.29 -0.42 5.63
N ILE A 169 -18.20 -1.73 5.87
CA ILE A 169 -18.93 -2.39 6.96
C ILE A 169 -18.54 -1.79 8.31
N SER A 170 -17.24 -1.57 8.57
CA SER A 170 -16.77 -0.96 9.81
C SER A 170 -17.35 0.44 10.02
N GLN A 171 -17.41 1.27 8.97
CA GLN A 171 -17.96 2.63 9.08
C GLN A 171 -19.48 2.62 9.35
N ILE A 172 -20.22 1.74 8.70
CA ILE A 172 -21.68 1.59 8.95
C ILE A 172 -21.92 1.12 10.39
N LEU A 173 -21.17 0.11 10.84
CA LEU A 173 -21.29 -0.39 12.21
C LEU A 173 -20.89 0.67 13.25
N ASN A 174 -19.86 1.48 12.94
CA ASN A 174 -19.44 2.56 13.83
C ASN A 174 -20.59 3.55 14.05
N VAL A 175 -21.23 4.05 12.99
CA VAL A 175 -22.40 4.94 13.11
C VAL A 175 -23.53 4.28 13.90
N ILE A 176 -23.82 3.01 13.66
CA ILE A 176 -24.88 2.28 14.40
C ILE A 176 -24.53 2.21 15.90
N PHE A 177 -23.27 1.88 16.23
CA PHE A 177 -22.84 1.79 17.62
C PHE A 177 -22.74 3.15 18.29
N ASP A 178 -22.37 4.21 17.58
CA ASP A 178 -22.41 5.58 18.12
C ASP A 178 -23.85 5.98 18.48
N LEU A 179 -24.82 5.71 17.59
CA LEU A 179 -26.24 5.97 17.88
C LEU A 179 -26.74 5.17 19.09
N LEU A 180 -26.30 3.92 19.24
CA LEU A 180 -26.69 3.07 20.37
C LEU A 180 -25.97 3.47 21.67
N LEU A 181 -24.64 3.56 21.66
CA LEU A 181 -23.84 3.75 22.88
C LEU A 181 -23.84 5.20 23.34
N CYS A 182 -23.74 6.17 22.44
CA CYS A 182 -23.79 7.59 22.79
C CYS A 182 -25.23 8.12 22.87
N GLY A 183 -26.13 7.67 21.97
CA GLY A 183 -27.49 8.20 21.89
C GLY A 183 -28.49 7.50 22.80
N VAL A 184 -28.53 6.13 22.82
CA VAL A 184 -29.49 5.37 23.61
C VAL A 184 -28.99 5.06 25.02
N PHE A 185 -27.73 4.63 25.14
CA PHE A 185 -27.14 4.28 26.45
C PHE A 185 -26.46 5.44 27.16
N ASP A 186 -26.41 6.62 26.54
CA ASP A 186 -25.85 7.88 27.10
C ASP A 186 -24.42 7.71 27.67
N MET A 187 -23.59 6.88 27.00
CA MET A 187 -22.21 6.63 27.43
C MET A 187 -21.26 7.77 27.08
N GLY A 188 -21.72 8.83 26.44
CA GLY A 188 -20.92 9.99 26.06
C GLY A 188 -19.71 9.61 25.21
N MET A 189 -18.57 10.24 25.48
CA MET A 189 -17.31 10.01 24.74
C MET A 189 -16.75 8.57 24.89
N VAL A 190 -17.02 7.91 26.01
CA VAL A 190 -16.65 6.49 26.20
C VAL A 190 -17.37 5.61 25.18
N GLY A 191 -18.65 5.90 24.94
CA GLY A 191 -19.45 5.21 23.93
C GLY A 191 -18.84 5.30 22.53
N ALA A 192 -18.37 6.48 22.12
CA ALA A 192 -17.73 6.70 20.83
C ALA A 192 -16.45 5.87 20.64
N SER A 193 -15.57 5.83 21.65
CA SER A 193 -14.37 4.97 21.59
C SER A 193 -14.70 3.49 21.52
N VAL A 194 -15.63 3.03 22.36
CA VAL A 194 -16.07 1.61 22.37
C VAL A 194 -16.75 1.26 21.04
N ALA A 195 -17.56 2.14 20.46
CA ALA A 195 -18.17 1.98 19.14
C ALA A 195 -17.14 1.74 18.05
N SER A 196 -16.08 2.57 18.03
CA SER A 196 -14.95 2.45 17.10
C SER A 196 -14.21 1.12 17.27
N GLY A 197 -13.97 0.67 18.49
CA GLY A 197 -13.34 -0.62 18.78
C GLY A 197 -14.21 -1.79 18.32
N LEU A 198 -15.48 -1.82 18.69
CA LEU A 198 -16.42 -2.89 18.36
C LEU A 198 -16.70 -2.99 16.86
N SER A 199 -16.86 -1.86 16.17
CA SER A 199 -17.09 -1.82 14.72
C SER A 199 -15.91 -2.41 13.96
N ASN A 200 -14.69 -2.09 14.35
CA ASN A 200 -13.48 -2.67 13.78
C ASN A 200 -13.38 -4.18 14.07
N LEU A 201 -13.68 -4.62 15.28
CA LEU A 201 -13.63 -6.03 15.67
C LEU A 201 -14.65 -6.86 14.87
N LEU A 202 -15.90 -6.41 14.76
CA LEU A 202 -16.93 -7.11 13.99
C LEU A 202 -16.64 -7.12 12.49
N ALA A 203 -16.19 -6.00 11.94
CA ALA A 203 -15.78 -5.96 10.54
C ALA A 203 -14.60 -6.89 10.25
N PHE A 204 -13.70 -7.11 11.21
CA PHE A 204 -12.61 -8.07 11.10
C PHE A 204 -13.11 -9.50 10.93
N THR A 205 -14.24 -9.88 11.55
CA THR A 205 -14.80 -11.23 11.39
C THR A 205 -15.13 -11.55 9.93
N SER A 206 -15.43 -10.53 9.10
CA SER A 206 -15.65 -10.70 7.67
C SER A 206 -14.43 -11.24 6.90
N LEU A 207 -13.22 -11.11 7.46
CA LEU A 207 -11.98 -11.63 6.89
C LEU A 207 -11.70 -13.09 7.25
N VAL A 208 -12.35 -13.64 8.27
CA VAL A 208 -12.08 -15.00 8.77
C VAL A 208 -12.24 -16.07 7.69
N GLY A 209 -13.31 -15.94 6.87
CA GLY A 209 -13.53 -16.86 5.75
C GLY A 209 -12.40 -16.84 4.73
N TYR A 210 -11.92 -15.65 4.38
CA TYR A 210 -10.78 -15.48 3.47
C TYR A 210 -9.50 -16.06 4.08
N MET A 211 -9.21 -15.76 5.35
CA MET A 211 -8.03 -16.26 6.06
C MET A 211 -8.00 -17.79 6.11
N ARG A 212 -9.14 -18.44 6.35
CA ARG A 212 -9.25 -19.91 6.36
C ARG A 212 -8.94 -20.52 4.99
N LYS A 213 -9.41 -19.90 3.90
CA LYS A 213 -9.11 -20.34 2.51
C LYS A 213 -7.64 -20.12 2.15
N ASN A 214 -6.99 -19.10 2.70
CA ASN A 214 -5.60 -18.75 2.44
C ASN A 214 -4.65 -19.21 3.57
N SER A 215 -4.84 -20.43 4.06
CA SER A 215 -4.06 -21.01 5.17
C SER A 215 -2.55 -21.08 4.92
N LYS A 216 -2.08 -21.02 3.67
CA LYS A 216 -0.64 -20.94 3.34
C LYS A 216 0.01 -19.71 3.99
N ILE A 217 -0.68 -18.55 4.01
CA ILE A 217 -0.20 -17.29 4.58
C ILE A 217 -0.67 -17.09 6.02
N PHE A 218 -1.95 -17.39 6.30
CA PHE A 218 -2.58 -17.07 7.58
C PHE A 218 -2.57 -18.22 8.61
N ARG A 219 -1.72 -19.20 8.41
CA ARG A 219 -1.59 -20.33 9.35
C ARG A 219 -0.95 -19.84 10.66
N LEU A 220 -1.74 -19.83 11.74
CA LEU A 220 -1.23 -19.48 13.07
C LEU A 220 -0.29 -20.57 13.57
N ARG A 221 0.88 -20.18 14.04
CA ARG A 221 1.90 -21.07 14.62
C ARG A 221 2.25 -20.59 16.03
N ARG A 222 2.65 -21.49 16.91
CA ARG A 222 3.03 -21.13 18.29
C ARG A 222 4.29 -20.25 18.31
N PRO A 223 4.38 -19.27 19.24
CA PRO A 223 5.49 -18.31 19.33
C PRO A 223 6.88 -18.98 19.44
N GLU A 224 6.99 -20.05 20.22
CA GLU A 224 8.25 -20.78 20.45
C GLU A 224 8.94 -21.28 19.19
N LYS A 225 8.17 -21.54 18.11
CA LYS A 225 8.69 -22.01 16.82
C LYS A 225 8.99 -20.88 15.84
N ILE A 226 8.68 -19.62 16.19
CA ILE A 226 8.58 -18.53 15.22
C ILE A 226 9.37 -17.31 15.65
N CYS A 227 9.43 -17.00 16.96
CA CYS A 227 10.09 -15.79 17.48
C CYS A 227 11.59 -15.86 17.25
N SER A 228 12.02 -15.32 16.12
CA SER A 228 13.43 -15.16 15.78
C SER A 228 13.83 -13.69 15.93
N ILE A 229 14.70 -13.39 16.89
CA ILE A 229 15.28 -12.05 17.09
C ILE A 229 15.90 -11.53 15.79
N LYS A 230 16.50 -12.41 14.99
CA LYS A 230 17.06 -12.06 13.67
C LYS A 230 16.00 -11.51 12.73
N GLN A 231 14.81 -12.11 12.70
CA GLN A 231 13.72 -11.70 11.82
C GLN A 231 13.08 -10.38 12.30
N TYR A 232 12.95 -10.20 13.61
CA TYR A 232 12.53 -8.90 14.18
C TYR A 232 13.50 -7.79 13.81
N ARG A 233 14.81 -8.04 13.98
CA ARG A 233 15.85 -7.07 13.61
C ARG A 233 15.82 -6.75 12.11
N GLU A 234 15.54 -7.73 11.26
CA GLU A 234 15.39 -7.54 9.82
C GLU A 234 14.20 -6.63 9.51
N CYS A 235 13.00 -6.95 10.01
CA CYS A 235 11.80 -6.13 9.83
C CYS A 235 11.98 -4.71 10.36
N PHE A 236 12.56 -4.58 11.56
CA PHE A 236 12.85 -3.30 12.20
C PHE A 236 13.81 -2.45 11.33
N SER A 237 14.91 -3.04 10.87
CA SER A 237 15.90 -2.35 10.05
C SER A 237 15.31 -1.88 8.71
N ILE A 238 14.41 -2.67 8.12
CA ILE A 238 13.71 -2.32 6.88
C ILE A 238 12.73 -1.18 7.11
N GLY A 239 11.96 -1.21 8.21
CA GLY A 239 10.96 -0.19 8.52
C GLY A 239 11.50 1.10 9.14
N LEU A 240 12.80 1.17 9.46
CA LEU A 240 13.43 2.31 10.13
C LEU A 240 13.24 3.67 9.41
N PRO A 241 13.26 3.76 8.06
CA PRO A 241 12.95 5.02 7.37
C PRO A 241 11.59 5.61 7.80
N MET A 242 10.56 4.76 7.92
CA MET A 242 9.22 5.21 8.33
C MET A 242 9.20 5.75 9.78
N LEU A 243 9.98 5.14 10.68
CA LEU A 243 10.14 5.66 12.04
C LEU A 243 10.80 7.05 12.05
N ILE A 244 11.87 7.22 11.26
CA ILE A 244 12.59 8.50 11.15
C ILE A 244 11.64 9.60 10.64
N SER A 245 10.89 9.33 9.57
CA SER A 245 9.91 10.27 9.03
C SER A 245 8.85 10.64 10.07
N ALA A 246 8.26 9.64 10.74
CA ALA A 246 7.22 9.85 11.74
C ALA A 246 7.68 10.65 12.98
N LEU A 247 8.96 10.53 13.35
CA LEU A 247 9.54 11.30 14.46
C LEU A 247 9.88 12.75 14.04
N LEU A 248 10.25 12.98 12.80
CA LEU A 248 10.62 14.31 12.31
C LEU A 248 9.42 15.14 11.82
N ALA A 249 8.33 14.51 11.38
CA ALA A 249 7.15 15.19 10.87
C ALA A 249 6.51 16.19 11.87
N PRO A 250 6.38 15.90 13.19
CA PRO A 250 5.87 16.88 14.16
C PRO A 250 6.77 18.11 14.29
N ALA A 251 8.09 17.95 14.25
CA ALA A 251 9.04 19.06 14.31
C ALA A 251 8.92 19.97 13.07
N LEU A 252 8.74 19.36 11.89
CA LEU A 252 8.49 20.09 10.65
C LEU A 252 7.17 20.86 10.71
N ALA A 253 6.09 20.21 11.17
CA ALA A 253 4.78 20.85 11.33
C ALA A 253 4.82 22.00 12.34
N PHE A 254 5.49 21.81 13.49
CA PHE A 254 5.68 22.87 14.50
C PHE A 254 6.45 24.06 13.93
N THR A 255 7.55 23.79 13.20
CA THR A 255 8.35 24.85 12.57
C THR A 255 7.52 25.63 11.56
N MET A 256 6.74 24.92 10.73
CA MET A 256 5.85 25.54 9.76
C MET A 256 4.79 26.43 10.43
N ASN A 257 4.10 25.92 11.45
CA ASN A 257 3.07 26.67 12.17
C ASN A 257 3.65 27.90 12.89
N SER A 258 4.76 27.74 13.61
CA SER A 258 5.32 28.81 14.45
C SER A 258 6.00 29.91 13.65
N LEU A 259 6.76 29.55 12.62
CA LEU A 259 7.60 30.51 11.88
C LEU A 259 6.92 31.08 10.63
N VAL A 260 6.03 30.32 10.00
CA VAL A 260 5.39 30.74 8.75
C VAL A 260 3.99 31.26 9.03
N ILE A 261 3.11 30.39 9.53
CA ILE A 261 1.69 30.73 9.73
C ILE A 261 1.56 31.84 10.80
N GLY A 262 2.33 31.76 11.88
CA GLY A 262 2.33 32.78 12.92
C GLY A 262 2.73 34.18 12.46
N LYS A 263 3.58 34.29 11.41
CA LYS A 263 3.98 35.60 10.86
C LYS A 263 3.01 36.15 9.82
N LEU A 264 2.22 35.31 9.17
CA LEU A 264 1.28 35.70 8.12
C LEU A 264 -0.10 36.12 8.68
N GLY A 265 -0.35 35.86 9.98
CA GLY A 265 -1.64 36.15 10.59
C GLY A 265 -2.79 35.27 10.06
N ALA A 266 -4.03 35.74 10.26
CA ALA A 266 -5.25 34.99 9.91
C ALA A 266 -5.38 34.72 8.41
N ASP A 267 -5.06 35.70 7.58
CA ASP A 267 -5.16 35.59 6.11
C ASP A 267 -4.17 34.57 5.57
N GLY A 268 -2.94 34.54 6.09
CA GLY A 268 -1.95 33.55 5.72
C GLY A 268 -2.36 32.14 6.16
N MET A 269 -2.91 32.01 7.35
CA MET A 269 -3.44 30.73 7.85
C MET A 269 -4.58 30.21 6.95
N TYR A 270 -5.45 31.08 6.45
CA TYR A 270 -6.52 30.74 5.52
C TYR A 270 -5.97 30.07 4.26
N PHE A 271 -4.99 30.68 3.56
CA PHE A 271 -4.42 30.13 2.33
C PHE A 271 -3.68 28.81 2.56
N PHE A 272 -2.90 28.69 3.64
CA PHE A 272 -2.25 27.43 3.99
C PHE A 272 -3.24 26.33 4.33
N THR A 273 -4.33 26.65 5.01
CA THR A 273 -5.38 25.67 5.31
C THR A 273 -5.99 25.08 4.04
N ILE A 274 -6.31 25.92 3.06
CA ILE A 274 -6.84 25.45 1.77
C ILE A 274 -5.80 24.59 1.05
N TYR A 275 -4.54 25.03 1.01
CA TYR A 275 -3.46 24.22 0.41
C TYR A 275 -3.37 22.83 1.04
N PHE A 276 -3.35 22.72 2.36
CA PHE A 276 -3.29 21.43 3.05
C PHE A 276 -4.52 20.56 2.82
N GLN A 277 -5.70 21.14 2.69
CA GLN A 277 -6.93 20.40 2.37
C GLN A 277 -6.86 19.82 0.95
N ILE A 278 -6.45 20.61 -0.04
CA ILE A 278 -6.26 20.14 -1.42
C ILE A 278 -5.16 19.09 -1.48
N ASN A 279 -4.05 19.30 -0.76
CA ASN A 279 -2.99 18.30 -0.65
C ASN A 279 -3.52 16.98 -0.07
N GLY A 280 -4.39 17.02 0.93
CA GLY A 280 -5.05 15.84 1.48
C GLY A 280 -5.84 15.04 0.43
N ILE A 281 -6.53 15.72 -0.52
CA ILE A 281 -7.22 15.07 -1.64
C ILE A 281 -6.18 14.43 -2.59
N CYS A 282 -5.10 15.12 -2.91
CA CYS A 282 -4.02 14.60 -3.75
C CYS A 282 -3.37 13.36 -3.12
N MET A 283 -3.25 13.32 -1.79
CA MET A 283 -2.72 12.18 -1.05
C MET A 283 -3.55 10.89 -1.20
N LEU A 284 -4.84 10.96 -1.56
CA LEU A 284 -5.62 9.77 -1.88
C LEU A 284 -5.08 9.04 -3.11
N ALA A 285 -4.81 9.77 -4.19
CA ALA A 285 -4.23 9.21 -5.41
C ALA A 285 -2.80 8.69 -5.15
N LEU A 286 -2.02 9.43 -4.36
CA LEU A 286 -0.67 9.04 -3.98
C LEU A 286 -0.66 7.75 -3.14
N SER A 287 -1.54 7.66 -2.15
CA SER A 287 -1.71 6.48 -1.31
C SER A 287 -2.06 5.23 -2.12
N GLY A 288 -2.98 5.34 -3.09
CA GLY A 288 -3.32 4.26 -4.01
C GLY A 288 -2.12 3.79 -4.84
N SER A 289 -1.36 4.74 -5.37
CA SER A 289 -0.15 4.48 -6.17
C SER A 289 0.95 3.83 -5.34
N ASN A 290 1.25 4.37 -4.17
CA ASN A 290 2.28 3.87 -3.27
C ASN A 290 1.94 2.46 -2.75
N THR A 291 0.65 2.20 -2.47
CA THR A 291 0.16 0.87 -2.09
C THR A 291 0.31 -0.13 -3.24
N ALA A 292 0.07 0.28 -4.49
CA ALA A 292 0.28 -0.56 -5.68
C ALA A 292 1.77 -0.87 -5.90
N ILE A 293 2.67 0.13 -5.77
CA ILE A 293 4.12 -0.08 -5.84
C ILE A 293 4.57 -1.08 -4.78
N THR A 294 4.13 -0.90 -3.54
CA THR A 294 4.57 -1.76 -2.42
C THR A 294 4.09 -3.20 -2.61
N ASN A 295 2.84 -3.42 -3.01
CA ASN A 295 2.27 -4.76 -3.07
C ASN A 295 2.47 -5.42 -4.43
N ILE A 296 2.03 -4.80 -5.54
CA ILE A 296 2.23 -5.37 -6.88
C ILE A 296 3.71 -5.34 -7.25
N GLY A 297 4.35 -4.18 -7.09
CA GLY A 297 5.77 -4.02 -7.38
C GLY A 297 6.65 -4.94 -6.52
N GLY A 298 6.35 -5.09 -5.23
CA GLY A 298 7.05 -6.02 -4.35
C GLY A 298 6.94 -7.48 -4.78
N ILE A 299 5.78 -7.90 -5.30
CA ILE A 299 5.57 -9.25 -5.86
C ILE A 299 6.36 -9.42 -7.15
N LEU A 300 6.28 -8.46 -8.09
CA LEU A 300 7.05 -8.49 -9.34
C LEU A 300 8.55 -8.57 -9.09
N LEU A 301 9.06 -7.83 -8.10
CA LEU A 301 10.46 -7.92 -7.68
C LEU A 301 10.80 -9.26 -7.02
N GLY A 302 9.85 -9.90 -6.35
CA GLY A 302 9.99 -11.26 -5.83
C GLY A 302 10.01 -12.32 -6.92
N GLU A 303 9.29 -12.10 -8.02
CA GLU A 303 9.29 -12.91 -9.25
C GLU A 303 10.49 -12.58 -10.18
N GLU A 304 11.32 -11.60 -9.82
CA GLU A 304 12.39 -11.04 -10.66
C GLU A 304 11.88 -10.47 -12.01
N ASP A 305 10.61 -10.06 -12.06
CA ASP A 305 9.96 -9.49 -13.25
C ASP A 305 10.20 -7.97 -13.32
N TYR A 306 11.43 -7.61 -13.65
CA TYR A 306 11.86 -6.19 -13.72
C TYR A 306 11.23 -5.44 -14.88
N ASP A 307 10.86 -6.12 -15.96
CA ASP A 307 10.22 -5.48 -17.12
C ASP A 307 8.78 -5.05 -16.77
N SER A 308 7.98 -5.95 -16.19
CA SER A 308 6.65 -5.61 -15.69
C SER A 308 6.72 -4.56 -14.57
N PHE A 309 7.73 -4.61 -13.70
CA PHE A 309 7.94 -3.59 -12.67
C PHE A 309 8.21 -2.21 -13.28
N ARG A 310 9.05 -2.13 -14.33
CA ARG A 310 9.33 -0.89 -15.06
C ARG A 310 8.08 -0.34 -15.75
N ILE A 311 7.26 -1.20 -16.37
CA ILE A 311 5.99 -0.81 -16.99
C ILE A 311 5.04 -0.23 -15.92
N LEU A 312 4.90 -0.91 -14.77
CA LEU A 312 4.10 -0.45 -13.62
C LEU A 312 4.56 0.92 -13.14
N THR A 313 5.84 1.08 -12.89
CA THR A 313 6.47 2.34 -12.43
C THR A 313 6.19 3.48 -13.41
N ARG A 314 6.46 3.27 -14.70
CA ARG A 314 6.22 4.27 -15.76
C ARG A 314 4.75 4.67 -15.82
N ARG A 315 3.84 3.72 -15.67
CA ARG A 315 2.40 3.98 -15.68
C ARG A 315 1.96 4.81 -14.48
N ILE A 316 2.45 4.48 -13.29
CA ILE A 316 2.16 5.22 -12.06
C ILE A 316 2.66 6.67 -12.20
N PHE A 317 3.89 6.89 -12.65
CA PHE A 317 4.41 8.24 -12.85
C PHE A 317 3.60 9.03 -13.86
N ARG A 318 3.23 8.46 -15.03
CA ARG A 318 2.38 9.15 -16.01
C ARG A 318 1.04 9.59 -15.40
N MET A 319 0.40 8.69 -14.64
CA MET A 319 -0.88 9.00 -14.00
C MET A 319 -0.72 10.08 -12.92
N LEU A 320 0.28 9.98 -12.05
CA LEU A 320 0.52 10.96 -10.99
C LEU A 320 0.89 12.33 -11.55
N ILE A 321 1.76 12.38 -12.56
CA ILE A 321 2.11 13.63 -13.24
C ILE A 321 0.87 14.27 -13.83
N LEU A 322 0.03 13.51 -14.54
CA LEU A 322 -1.21 14.01 -15.10
C LEU A 322 -2.14 14.60 -14.03
N VAL A 323 -2.37 13.86 -12.95
CA VAL A 323 -3.24 14.31 -11.84
C VAL A 323 -2.67 15.56 -11.17
N MET A 324 -1.37 15.54 -10.80
CA MET A 324 -0.75 16.66 -10.09
C MET A 324 -0.63 17.92 -10.95
N VAL A 325 -0.28 17.76 -12.23
CA VAL A 325 -0.25 18.89 -13.17
C VAL A 325 -1.66 19.46 -13.37
N THR A 326 -2.69 18.62 -13.50
CA THR A 326 -4.07 19.09 -13.62
C THR A 326 -4.52 19.88 -12.39
N VAL A 327 -4.28 19.34 -11.19
CA VAL A 327 -4.60 20.04 -9.93
C VAL A 327 -3.82 21.35 -9.82
N SER A 328 -2.51 21.32 -10.09
CA SER A 328 -1.66 22.52 -10.06
C SER A 328 -2.15 23.59 -11.03
N LEU A 329 -2.52 23.20 -12.27
CA LEU A 329 -3.06 24.14 -13.28
C LEU A 329 -4.40 24.72 -12.87
N LEU A 330 -5.31 23.92 -12.31
CA LEU A 330 -6.58 24.42 -11.80
C LEU A 330 -6.40 25.47 -10.71
N ILE A 331 -5.49 25.24 -9.76
CA ILE A 331 -5.20 26.19 -8.69
C ILE A 331 -4.49 27.44 -9.25
N PHE A 332 -3.57 27.25 -10.19
CA PHE A 332 -2.82 28.35 -10.80
C PHE A 332 -3.68 29.28 -11.66
N LEU A 333 -4.62 28.72 -12.43
CA LEU A 333 -5.47 29.47 -13.36
C LEU A 333 -6.70 30.06 -12.68
N PHE A 334 -7.27 29.40 -11.68
CA PHE A 334 -8.54 29.77 -11.03
C PHE A 334 -8.41 29.97 -9.52
N PRO A 335 -7.45 30.78 -9.01
CA PRO A 335 -7.25 30.96 -7.58
C PRO A 335 -8.45 31.63 -6.89
N ASP A 336 -9.09 32.58 -7.55
CA ASP A 336 -10.29 33.28 -7.10
C ASP A 336 -11.49 32.34 -6.94
N MET A 337 -11.71 31.44 -7.89
CA MET A 337 -12.77 30.44 -7.82
C MET A 337 -12.57 29.53 -6.61
N ILE A 338 -11.34 29.08 -6.36
CA ILE A 338 -11.02 28.25 -5.20
C ILE A 338 -11.28 29.03 -3.92
N ALA A 339 -10.80 30.27 -3.81
CA ALA A 339 -11.03 31.11 -2.64
C ALA A 339 -12.53 31.29 -2.37
N ARG A 340 -13.36 31.54 -3.40
CA ARG A 340 -14.83 31.67 -3.27
C ARG A 340 -15.49 30.38 -2.79
N ILE A 341 -15.07 29.20 -3.29
CA ILE A 341 -15.59 27.89 -2.82
C ILE A 341 -15.37 27.73 -1.30
N TYR A 342 -14.26 28.25 -0.80
CA TYR A 342 -13.92 28.22 0.63
C TYR A 342 -14.42 29.45 1.41
N GLY A 343 -15.32 30.25 0.83
CA GLY A 343 -15.99 31.34 1.53
C GLY A 343 -15.15 32.60 1.74
N ALA A 344 -14.18 32.86 0.85
CA ALA A 344 -13.38 34.09 0.90
C ALA A 344 -14.24 35.34 0.66
N ASP A 345 -13.98 36.39 1.42
CA ASP A 345 -14.47 37.72 1.15
C ASP A 345 -13.66 38.42 0.04
N ASP A 346 -14.10 39.57 -0.42
CA ASP A 346 -13.44 40.30 -1.52
C ASP A 346 -12.01 40.72 -1.17
N SER A 347 -11.70 40.90 0.09
CA SER A 347 -10.34 41.28 0.57
C SER A 347 -9.36 40.12 0.45
N LEU A 348 -9.79 38.88 0.79
CA LEU A 348 -9.01 37.67 0.65
C LEU A 348 -8.88 37.25 -0.82
N ILE A 349 -9.94 37.45 -1.63
CA ILE A 349 -9.89 37.19 -3.08
C ILE A 349 -8.82 38.06 -3.75
N ALA A 350 -8.72 39.34 -3.39
CA ALA A 350 -7.69 40.23 -3.95
C ALA A 350 -6.26 39.74 -3.64
N GLN A 351 -6.07 39.05 -2.52
CA GLN A 351 -4.76 38.55 -2.07
C GLN A 351 -4.44 37.12 -2.49
N CYS A 352 -5.41 36.32 -2.98
CA CYS A 352 -5.26 34.88 -3.17
C CYS A 352 -4.32 34.48 -4.33
N TYR A 353 -4.12 35.35 -5.34
CA TYR A 353 -3.41 35.01 -6.57
C TYR A 353 -1.95 34.58 -6.32
N THR A 354 -1.18 35.34 -5.55
CA THR A 354 0.22 35.05 -5.27
C THR A 354 0.38 33.77 -4.43
N PRO A 355 -0.31 33.61 -3.28
CA PRO A 355 -0.24 32.39 -2.49
C PRO A 355 -0.57 31.13 -3.28
N PHE A 356 -1.75 31.07 -3.91
CA PHE A 356 -2.19 29.86 -4.57
C PHE A 356 -1.36 29.49 -5.80
N ARG A 357 -0.94 30.48 -6.61
CA ARG A 357 -0.06 30.21 -7.76
C ARG A 357 1.29 29.66 -7.34
N LEU A 358 1.91 30.21 -6.29
CA LEU A 358 3.19 29.72 -5.82
C LEU A 358 3.07 28.35 -5.14
N MET A 359 2.06 28.17 -4.29
CA MET A 359 1.82 26.90 -3.61
C MET A 359 1.50 25.77 -4.59
N SER A 360 0.80 26.06 -5.70
CA SER A 360 0.44 25.05 -6.71
C SER A 360 1.66 24.36 -7.34
N ILE A 361 2.79 25.08 -7.42
CA ILE A 361 4.05 24.55 -7.99
C ILE A 361 4.66 23.44 -7.11
N ALA A 362 4.27 23.32 -5.83
CA ALA A 362 4.81 22.34 -4.89
C ALA A 362 4.18 20.96 -5.03
N PHE A 363 2.98 20.79 -5.60
CA PHE A 363 2.28 19.50 -5.66
C PHE A 363 3.05 18.44 -6.46
N LEU A 364 3.53 18.81 -7.65
CA LEU A 364 4.23 17.89 -8.53
C LEU A 364 5.54 17.34 -7.93
N PRO A 365 6.50 18.18 -7.46
CA PRO A 365 7.73 17.69 -6.87
C PRO A 365 7.49 16.86 -5.59
N ASN A 366 6.50 17.22 -4.77
CA ASN A 366 6.14 16.44 -3.58
C ASN A 366 5.67 15.04 -3.96
N ALA A 367 4.77 14.91 -4.96
CA ALA A 367 4.27 13.62 -5.41
C ALA A 367 5.37 12.74 -6.03
N ILE A 368 6.29 13.34 -6.80
CA ILE A 368 7.44 12.62 -7.36
C ILE A 368 8.37 12.14 -6.24
N SER A 369 8.68 12.98 -5.25
CA SER A 369 9.54 12.63 -4.13
C SER A 369 8.99 11.47 -3.31
N GLU A 370 7.70 11.53 -2.94
CA GLU A 370 7.02 10.47 -2.21
C GLU A 370 7.05 9.13 -2.98
N THR A 371 6.74 9.18 -4.28
CA THR A 371 6.72 7.98 -5.12
C THR A 371 8.10 7.38 -5.29
N LEU A 372 9.14 8.19 -5.47
CA LEU A 372 10.53 7.74 -5.56
C LEU A 372 11.00 7.13 -4.23
N SER A 373 10.64 7.72 -3.08
CA SER A 373 10.97 7.16 -1.76
C SER A 373 10.39 5.75 -1.59
N VAL A 374 9.13 5.55 -1.98
CA VAL A 374 8.48 4.22 -1.94
C VAL A 374 9.13 3.25 -2.93
N LEU A 375 9.51 3.70 -4.13
CA LEU A 375 10.23 2.87 -5.11
C LEU A 375 11.58 2.40 -4.58
N TYR A 376 12.38 3.29 -3.99
CA TYR A 376 13.67 2.92 -3.40
C TYR A 376 13.49 1.96 -2.22
N PHE A 377 12.44 2.16 -1.42
CA PHE A 377 12.10 1.27 -0.32
C PHE A 377 11.77 -0.14 -0.82
N VAL A 378 10.90 -0.28 -1.80
CA VAL A 378 10.44 -1.58 -2.34
C VAL A 378 11.56 -2.32 -3.07
N GLN A 379 12.49 -1.59 -3.68
CA GLN A 379 13.68 -2.18 -4.32
C GLN A 379 14.76 -2.62 -3.32
N GLY A 380 14.63 -2.27 -2.04
CA GLY A 380 15.54 -2.72 -0.99
C GLY A 380 16.68 -1.74 -0.69
N HIS A 381 16.59 -0.49 -1.16
CA HIS A 381 17.59 0.55 -0.87
C HIS A 381 17.35 1.23 0.49
N GLN A 382 17.13 0.46 1.58
CA GLN A 382 16.75 1.00 2.90
C GLN A 382 17.78 1.98 3.48
N LYS A 383 19.08 1.80 3.18
CA LYS A 383 20.11 2.76 3.62
C LYS A 383 19.93 4.13 2.95
N LEU A 384 19.61 4.14 1.66
CA LEU A 384 19.29 5.36 0.92
C LEU A 384 18.02 6.01 1.47
N CYS A 385 16.95 5.23 1.68
CA CYS A 385 15.70 5.74 2.24
C CYS A 385 15.89 6.41 3.60
N ARG A 386 16.69 5.81 4.51
CA ARG A 386 16.99 6.44 5.81
C ARG A 386 17.65 7.80 5.67
N TRP A 387 18.64 7.91 4.80
CA TRP A 387 19.30 9.18 4.55
C TRP A 387 18.39 10.20 3.86
N ILE A 388 17.55 9.75 2.92
CA ILE A 388 16.53 10.61 2.29
C ILE A 388 15.61 11.18 3.36
N GLU A 389 15.02 10.36 4.24
CA GLU A 389 14.12 10.83 5.30
C GLU A 389 14.78 11.86 6.24
N ILE A 390 16.03 11.63 6.61
CA ILE A 390 16.77 12.60 7.45
C ILE A 390 17.00 13.89 6.67
N VAL A 391 17.58 13.81 5.48
CA VAL A 391 18.00 15.00 4.71
C VAL A 391 16.78 15.81 4.26
N THR A 392 15.70 15.17 3.85
CA THR A 392 14.50 15.89 3.41
C THR A 392 13.78 16.55 4.58
N ASN A 393 13.56 15.88 5.70
CA ASN A 393 12.86 16.48 6.83
C ASN A 393 13.71 17.55 7.53
N VAL A 394 14.98 17.27 7.84
CA VAL A 394 15.89 18.24 8.47
C VAL A 394 16.20 19.39 7.51
N GLY A 395 16.41 19.09 6.22
CA GLY A 395 16.60 20.11 5.19
C GLY A 395 15.39 21.01 5.01
N ALA A 396 14.17 20.46 5.04
CA ALA A 396 12.95 21.26 5.01
C ALA A 396 12.86 22.22 6.19
N ILE A 397 13.12 21.73 7.42
CA ILE A 397 13.18 22.58 8.61
C ILE A 397 14.20 23.70 8.41
N GLY A 398 15.42 23.37 7.96
CA GLY A 398 16.47 24.37 7.72
C GLY A 398 16.07 25.43 6.70
N ILE A 399 15.48 25.04 5.57
CA ILE A 399 15.01 25.96 4.52
C ILE A 399 13.90 26.87 5.08
N ILE A 400 12.93 26.30 5.79
CA ILE A 400 11.81 27.05 6.39
C ILE A 400 12.35 28.09 7.38
N VAL A 401 13.27 27.69 8.27
CA VAL A 401 13.88 28.58 9.26
C VAL A 401 14.62 29.74 8.57
N VAL A 402 15.48 29.42 7.62
CA VAL A 402 16.27 30.43 6.89
C VAL A 402 15.36 31.40 6.14
N MET A 403 14.40 30.90 5.36
CA MET A 403 13.51 31.75 4.58
C MET A 403 12.58 32.58 5.47
N ALA A 404 12.04 32.00 6.54
CA ALA A 404 11.15 32.74 7.44
C ALA A 404 11.87 33.83 8.26
N LEU A 405 13.14 33.64 8.61
CA LEU A 405 13.89 34.61 9.44
C LEU A 405 14.57 35.68 8.57
N TYR A 406 15.22 35.29 7.48
CA TYR A 406 16.05 36.22 6.70
C TYR A 406 15.33 36.81 5.47
N THR A 407 14.29 36.15 4.96
CA THR A 407 13.55 36.58 3.76
C THR A 407 12.03 36.56 3.95
N PRO A 408 11.47 37.27 4.95
CA PRO A 408 10.03 37.19 5.26
C PRO A 408 9.13 37.64 4.10
N LYS A 409 9.62 38.47 3.18
CA LYS A 409 8.90 38.86 1.97
C LYS A 409 8.71 37.71 0.98
N LEU A 410 9.53 36.64 1.06
CA LEU A 410 9.50 35.47 0.19
C LEU A 410 8.81 34.27 0.84
N ILE A 411 8.01 34.49 1.86
CA ILE A 411 7.39 33.42 2.67
C ILE A 411 6.52 32.48 1.82
N TRP A 412 5.86 32.99 0.78
CA TRP A 412 5.05 32.21 -0.14
C TRP A 412 5.87 31.26 -1.04
N TYR A 413 7.17 31.53 -1.20
CA TYR A 413 8.08 30.66 -1.97
C TYR A 413 8.60 29.47 -1.16
N ILE A 414 8.35 29.41 0.15
CA ILE A 414 8.87 28.34 1.03
C ILE A 414 8.47 26.96 0.49
N LEU A 415 7.19 26.73 0.20
CA LEU A 415 6.71 25.43 -0.28
C LEU A 415 7.33 25.02 -1.62
N PRO A 416 7.26 25.82 -2.70
CA PRO A 416 7.86 25.43 -3.96
C PRO A 416 9.38 25.28 -3.88
N VAL A 417 10.09 26.20 -3.20
CA VAL A 417 11.56 26.10 -3.06
C VAL A 417 11.95 24.84 -2.30
N THR A 418 11.31 24.58 -1.18
CA THR A 418 11.58 23.37 -0.37
C THR A 418 11.31 22.11 -1.19
N SER A 419 10.16 22.01 -1.85
CA SER A 419 9.77 20.82 -2.60
C SER A 419 10.69 20.51 -3.77
N TRP A 420 11.05 21.52 -4.58
CA TRP A 420 11.95 21.33 -5.72
C TRP A 420 13.39 21.07 -5.29
N LEU A 421 13.89 21.81 -4.31
CA LEU A 421 15.27 21.63 -3.83
C LEU A 421 15.47 20.24 -3.22
N LEU A 422 14.52 19.78 -2.40
CA LEU A 422 14.60 18.45 -1.78
C LEU A 422 14.45 17.33 -2.81
N LEU A 423 13.59 17.49 -3.83
CA LEU A 423 13.53 16.56 -4.95
C LEU A 423 14.88 16.46 -5.68
N LEU A 424 15.51 17.60 -5.98
CA LEU A 424 16.83 17.61 -6.63
C LEU A 424 17.91 16.92 -5.76
N VAL A 425 17.91 17.18 -4.46
CA VAL A 425 18.82 16.52 -3.52
C VAL A 425 18.59 15.00 -3.50
N MET A 426 17.34 14.56 -3.46
CA MET A 426 17.00 13.14 -3.46
C MET A 426 17.44 12.45 -4.77
N VAL A 427 17.22 13.08 -5.92
CA VAL A 427 17.63 12.59 -7.24
C VAL A 427 19.18 12.54 -7.34
N ALA A 428 19.87 13.53 -6.74
CA ALA A 428 21.33 13.53 -6.66
C ALA A 428 21.85 12.39 -5.76
N MET A 429 21.20 12.11 -4.64
CA MET A 429 21.54 10.97 -3.78
C MET A 429 21.35 9.63 -4.51
N ALA A 430 20.28 9.50 -5.28
CA ALA A 430 20.04 8.33 -6.13
C ALA A 430 21.12 8.19 -7.22
N TYR A 431 21.59 9.30 -7.80
CA TYR A 431 22.70 9.28 -8.76
C TYR A 431 24.01 8.73 -8.16
N VAL A 432 24.29 9.02 -6.91
CA VAL A 432 25.45 8.44 -6.21
C VAL A 432 25.34 6.91 -6.11
N VAL A 433 24.15 6.38 -5.90
CA VAL A 433 23.91 4.93 -5.86
C VAL A 433 24.07 4.32 -7.25
N HIS A 434 23.46 4.94 -8.28
CA HIS A 434 23.62 4.53 -9.67
C HIS A 434 25.09 4.50 -10.09
N ARG A 435 25.86 5.54 -9.76
CA ARG A 435 27.30 5.62 -10.12
C ARG A 435 28.14 4.50 -9.47
N LYS A 436 27.74 4.02 -8.30
CA LYS A 436 28.41 2.89 -7.63
C LYS A 436 28.07 1.55 -8.27
N ASN A 437 26.88 1.42 -8.82
CA ASN A 437 26.41 0.21 -9.51
C ASN A 437 25.55 0.61 -10.71
N GLN A 438 26.13 0.57 -11.90
CA GLN A 438 25.49 0.97 -13.16
C GLN A 438 24.36 0.02 -13.60
N LEU A 439 24.15 -1.11 -12.92
CA LEU A 439 23.03 -2.00 -13.16
C LEU A 439 21.68 -1.38 -12.73
N TYR A 440 21.70 -0.30 -11.92
CA TYR A 440 20.49 0.41 -11.52
C TYR A 440 20.20 1.56 -12.47
N ALA A 441 18.97 1.60 -13.02
CA ALA A 441 18.52 2.70 -13.88
C ALA A 441 18.30 3.98 -13.09
N TRP A 442 18.95 5.07 -13.44
CA TRP A 442 18.71 6.38 -12.83
C TRP A 442 17.52 7.09 -13.49
N PRO A 443 16.65 7.82 -12.77
CA PRO A 443 16.66 8.09 -11.33
C PRO A 443 15.90 7.06 -10.47
N THR A 444 15.19 6.11 -11.06
CA THR A 444 14.28 5.17 -10.39
C THR A 444 14.97 4.04 -9.65
N LEU A 445 16.27 3.81 -9.91
CA LEU A 445 17.11 2.74 -9.36
C LEU A 445 16.59 1.33 -9.63
N GLU A 446 15.81 1.15 -10.70
CA GLU A 446 15.37 -0.17 -11.14
C GLU A 446 16.55 -1.02 -11.58
N ASN A 447 16.55 -2.30 -11.22
CA ASN A 447 17.56 -3.23 -11.74
C ASN A 447 17.29 -3.46 -13.24
N THR A 448 18.35 -3.39 -14.04
CA THR A 448 18.26 -3.53 -15.50
C THR A 448 18.48 -4.95 -15.99
N VAL A 449 19.05 -5.80 -15.14
CA VAL A 449 19.41 -7.19 -15.51
C VAL A 449 18.77 -8.15 -14.50
N PRO A 450 17.95 -9.10 -14.95
CA PRO A 450 17.45 -10.16 -14.09
C PRO A 450 18.61 -11.09 -13.66
N SER A 451 18.46 -11.69 -12.47
CA SER A 451 19.46 -12.65 -11.95
C SER A 451 19.47 -13.93 -12.77
N ASN A 452 18.31 -14.30 -13.34
CA ASN A 452 18.13 -15.49 -14.15
C ASN A 452 17.64 -15.11 -15.56
N PRO A 453 18.06 -15.82 -16.62
CA PRO A 453 17.49 -15.64 -17.95
C PRO A 453 15.96 -15.82 -17.90
N ALA A 454 15.25 -14.85 -18.44
CA ALA A 454 13.79 -14.88 -18.44
C ALA A 454 13.23 -14.23 -19.71
N VAL A 455 12.17 -14.80 -20.26
CA VAL A 455 11.45 -14.29 -21.42
C VAL A 455 9.97 -14.18 -21.08
N THR A 456 9.35 -13.05 -21.45
CA THR A 456 7.92 -12.80 -21.21
C THR A 456 7.21 -12.56 -22.54
N PHE A 457 6.07 -13.23 -22.73
CA PHE A 457 5.22 -13.13 -23.91
C PHE A 457 3.81 -12.75 -23.50
N SER A 458 3.13 -11.92 -24.32
CA SER A 458 1.70 -11.66 -24.18
C SER A 458 0.95 -12.38 -25.31
N VAL A 459 0.27 -13.45 -24.96
CA VAL A 459 -0.39 -14.36 -25.89
C VAL A 459 -1.86 -13.94 -26.06
N PRO A 460 -2.37 -13.76 -27.29
CA PRO A 460 -3.80 -13.53 -27.52
C PRO A 460 -4.65 -14.71 -27.04
N TYR A 461 -5.89 -14.43 -26.59
CA TYR A 461 -6.84 -15.48 -26.21
C TYR A 461 -7.46 -16.16 -27.47
N THR A 462 -6.59 -16.67 -28.36
CA THR A 462 -6.98 -17.40 -29.57
C THR A 462 -6.13 -18.64 -29.73
N THR A 463 -6.66 -19.65 -30.43
CA THR A 463 -5.94 -20.91 -30.72
C THR A 463 -4.66 -20.62 -31.51
N GLU A 464 -4.75 -19.78 -32.56
CA GLU A 464 -3.61 -19.40 -33.39
C GLU A 464 -2.52 -18.65 -32.56
N GLY A 465 -2.95 -17.87 -31.55
CA GLY A 465 -2.05 -17.20 -30.62
C GLY A 465 -1.25 -18.16 -29.75
N VAL A 466 -1.90 -19.22 -29.26
CA VAL A 466 -1.25 -20.30 -28.50
C VAL A 466 -0.28 -21.09 -29.38
N GLU A 467 -0.67 -21.47 -30.58
CA GLU A 467 0.20 -22.21 -31.55
C GLU A 467 1.46 -21.39 -31.89
N ALA A 468 1.27 -20.08 -32.18
CA ALA A 468 2.38 -19.20 -32.49
C ALA A 468 3.33 -19.01 -31.27
N PHE A 469 2.79 -19.00 -30.05
CA PHE A 469 3.58 -18.97 -28.85
C PHE A 469 4.37 -20.26 -28.64
N LEU A 470 3.73 -21.42 -28.70
CA LEU A 470 4.36 -22.74 -28.53
C LEU A 470 5.51 -22.93 -29.52
N THR A 471 5.31 -22.55 -30.79
CA THR A 471 6.37 -22.61 -31.83
C THR A 471 7.59 -21.75 -31.47
N GLN A 472 7.39 -20.58 -30.82
CA GLN A 472 8.50 -19.69 -30.40
C GLN A 472 9.19 -20.15 -29.12
N VAL A 473 8.48 -20.85 -28.24
CA VAL A 473 8.98 -21.24 -26.91
C VAL A 473 9.67 -22.60 -26.93
N HIS A 474 9.23 -23.51 -27.80
CA HIS A 474 9.81 -24.85 -27.89
C HIS A 474 11.34 -24.90 -27.97
N PRO A 475 12.01 -24.09 -28.83
CA PRO A 475 13.48 -24.08 -28.88
C PRO A 475 14.13 -23.58 -27.55
N PHE A 476 13.42 -22.73 -26.81
CA PHE A 476 13.92 -22.23 -25.51
C PHE A 476 13.81 -23.30 -24.42
N VAL A 477 12.70 -24.08 -24.42
CA VAL A 477 12.49 -25.19 -23.47
C VAL A 477 13.47 -26.32 -23.75
N GLU A 478 13.72 -26.65 -25.03
CA GLU A 478 14.73 -27.64 -25.42
C GLU A 478 16.14 -27.23 -24.97
N ALA A 479 16.51 -25.96 -25.13
CA ALA A 479 17.80 -25.43 -24.71
C ALA A 479 18.03 -25.48 -23.19
N CYS A 480 16.95 -25.64 -22.39
CA CYS A 480 17.04 -25.74 -20.94
C CYS A 480 17.46 -27.14 -20.44
N GLU A 481 17.61 -28.14 -21.32
CA GLU A 481 18.07 -29.52 -21.02
C GLU A 481 17.36 -30.14 -19.80
N LEU A 482 16.02 -30.10 -19.82
CA LEU A 482 15.22 -30.67 -18.73
C LEU A 482 15.11 -32.20 -18.87
N PRO A 483 15.15 -32.99 -17.79
CA PRO A 483 15.00 -34.44 -17.81
C PRO A 483 13.71 -34.89 -18.46
N ASP A 484 12.66 -34.06 -18.41
CA ASP A 484 11.32 -34.35 -18.92
C ASP A 484 10.76 -33.14 -19.72
N GLY A 485 11.53 -32.62 -20.68
CA GLY A 485 11.17 -31.45 -21.50
C GLY A 485 9.84 -31.64 -22.25
N PHE A 486 9.55 -32.85 -22.71
CA PHE A 486 8.29 -33.19 -23.39
C PHE A 486 7.07 -33.02 -22.47
N ALA A 487 7.18 -33.40 -21.20
CA ALA A 487 6.10 -33.19 -20.23
C ALA A 487 5.84 -31.67 -19.95
N VAL A 488 6.88 -30.84 -20.05
CA VAL A 488 6.74 -29.37 -19.91
C VAL A 488 5.94 -28.81 -21.08
N ASP A 489 6.27 -29.20 -22.31
CA ASP A 489 5.58 -28.74 -23.53
C ASP A 489 4.11 -29.12 -23.50
N ILE A 490 3.79 -30.41 -23.21
CA ILE A 490 2.39 -30.87 -23.11
C ILE A 490 1.64 -30.12 -21.98
N ALA A 491 2.24 -29.99 -20.80
CA ALA A 491 1.58 -29.32 -19.69
C ALA A 491 1.33 -27.84 -19.98
N LEU A 492 2.24 -27.20 -20.70
CA LEU A 492 2.08 -25.82 -21.12
C LEU A 492 1.00 -25.67 -22.16
N GLU A 493 0.99 -26.54 -23.17
CA GLU A 493 -0.02 -26.61 -24.22
C GLU A 493 -1.42 -26.78 -23.64
N GLU A 494 -1.64 -27.80 -22.82
CA GLU A 494 -2.94 -28.09 -22.19
C GLU A 494 -3.44 -26.95 -21.32
N LEU A 495 -2.54 -26.33 -20.53
CA LEU A 495 -2.89 -25.18 -19.69
C LEU A 495 -3.32 -23.97 -20.53
N LEU A 496 -2.61 -23.68 -21.60
CA LEU A 496 -2.90 -22.51 -22.43
C LEU A 496 -4.20 -22.69 -23.23
N TYR A 497 -4.47 -23.89 -23.75
CA TYR A 497 -5.75 -24.17 -24.41
C TYR A 497 -6.92 -24.11 -23.41
N GLU A 498 -6.78 -24.62 -22.18
CA GLU A 498 -7.81 -24.48 -21.15
C GLU A 498 -8.09 -22.98 -20.85
N ILE A 499 -7.06 -22.14 -20.79
CA ILE A 499 -7.20 -20.71 -20.58
C ILE A 499 -7.99 -20.04 -21.72
N VAL A 500 -7.69 -20.39 -22.97
CA VAL A 500 -8.38 -19.84 -24.16
C VAL A 500 -9.84 -20.29 -24.22
N GLU A 501 -10.12 -21.58 -24.08
CA GLU A 501 -11.47 -22.14 -24.14
C GLU A 501 -12.39 -21.61 -23.04
N THR A 502 -11.81 -21.31 -21.90
CA THR A 502 -12.55 -20.86 -20.74
C THR A 502 -12.65 -19.34 -20.63
N HIS A 503 -12.00 -18.62 -21.56
CA HIS A 503 -12.12 -17.17 -21.64
C HIS A 503 -13.39 -16.78 -22.39
N GLU A 504 -14.29 -16.06 -21.73
CA GLU A 504 -15.43 -15.46 -22.42
C GLU A 504 -14.88 -14.36 -23.35
N ALA A 505 -14.86 -14.64 -24.65
CA ALA A 505 -14.34 -13.75 -25.68
C ALA A 505 -15.08 -12.40 -25.63
N SER A 506 -14.42 -11.36 -25.16
CA SER A 506 -15.04 -10.04 -25.04
C SER A 506 -14.46 -8.96 -25.94
N LYS A 507 -13.22 -9.05 -26.45
CA LYS A 507 -12.62 -8.03 -27.33
C LYS A 507 -11.35 -8.54 -28.04
N ASP A 508 -11.14 -8.11 -29.29
CA ASP A 508 -10.05 -8.50 -30.21
C ASP A 508 -8.60 -8.17 -29.76
N ASN A 509 -8.39 -7.56 -28.59
CA ASN A 509 -7.06 -7.16 -28.10
C ASN A 509 -6.75 -7.66 -26.69
N GLU A 510 -7.46 -8.66 -26.18
CA GLU A 510 -7.17 -9.22 -24.88
C GLU A 510 -6.05 -10.26 -24.98
N THR A 511 -5.10 -10.21 -24.02
CA THR A 511 -3.97 -11.13 -23.94
C THR A 511 -3.77 -11.62 -22.52
N PHE A 512 -3.16 -12.81 -22.40
CA PHE A 512 -2.60 -13.29 -21.14
C PHE A 512 -1.06 -13.33 -21.23
N ASP A 513 -0.38 -13.23 -20.09
CA ASP A 513 1.08 -13.21 -20.08
C ASP A 513 1.64 -14.56 -19.67
N VAL A 514 2.64 -15.04 -20.42
CA VAL A 514 3.44 -16.23 -20.11
C VAL A 514 4.88 -15.80 -19.93
N ARG A 515 5.45 -16.07 -18.75
CA ARG A 515 6.83 -15.79 -18.43
C ARG A 515 7.56 -17.09 -18.12
N ILE A 516 8.68 -17.31 -18.77
CA ILE A 516 9.55 -18.47 -18.56
C ILE A 516 10.85 -17.96 -17.94
N ILE A 517 11.24 -18.57 -16.83
CA ILE A 517 12.43 -18.20 -16.04
C ILE A 517 13.32 -19.42 -15.93
N ASP A 518 14.52 -19.32 -16.47
CA ASP A 518 15.52 -20.37 -16.42
C ASP A 518 16.42 -20.18 -15.18
N LYS A 519 16.17 -20.93 -14.12
CA LYS A 519 16.97 -20.95 -12.91
C LYS A 519 17.92 -22.15 -12.91
N GLU A 520 19.05 -22.04 -12.21
CA GLU A 520 20.06 -23.10 -12.14
C GLU A 520 19.50 -24.48 -11.76
N LYS A 521 18.48 -24.53 -10.88
CA LYS A 521 17.92 -25.77 -10.33
C LYS A 521 16.54 -26.12 -10.85
N GLU A 522 15.80 -25.17 -11.40
CA GLU A 522 14.42 -25.34 -11.84
C GLU A 522 14.08 -24.43 -13.01
N LEU A 523 13.22 -24.88 -13.90
CA LEU A 523 12.51 -24.03 -14.85
C LEU A 523 11.18 -23.60 -14.21
N THR A 524 10.92 -22.29 -14.17
CA THR A 524 9.64 -21.76 -13.66
C THR A 524 8.87 -21.12 -14.80
N VAL A 525 7.65 -21.60 -15.05
CA VAL A 525 6.70 -20.95 -15.97
C VAL A 525 5.62 -20.26 -15.16
N VAL A 526 5.38 -18.99 -15.43
CA VAL A 526 4.35 -18.17 -14.78
C VAL A 526 3.34 -17.74 -15.83
N VAL A 527 2.09 -18.15 -15.68
CA VAL A 527 0.99 -17.75 -16.54
C VAL A 527 0.05 -16.81 -15.78
N LYS A 528 -0.18 -15.60 -16.31
CA LYS A 528 -1.06 -14.59 -15.73
C LYS A 528 -2.22 -14.32 -16.68
N SER A 529 -3.43 -14.77 -16.33
CA SER A 529 -4.64 -14.63 -17.13
C SER A 529 -5.75 -13.88 -16.38
N LYS A 530 -6.49 -13.01 -17.08
CA LYS A 530 -7.67 -12.33 -16.53
C LYS A 530 -8.87 -13.27 -16.56
N GLY A 531 -9.68 -13.28 -15.51
CA GLY A 531 -10.90 -14.09 -15.46
C GLY A 531 -11.40 -14.36 -14.05
N PRO A 532 -12.49 -15.12 -13.90
CA PRO A 532 -12.97 -15.57 -12.61
C PRO A 532 -11.93 -16.47 -11.93
N LEU A 533 -12.08 -16.67 -10.61
CA LEU A 533 -11.22 -17.59 -9.87
C LEU A 533 -11.35 -19.00 -10.46
N ARG A 534 -10.28 -19.48 -11.06
CA ARG A 534 -10.14 -20.85 -11.57
C ARG A 534 -8.89 -21.46 -11.00
N ASN A 535 -9.05 -22.61 -10.36
CA ASN A 535 -7.91 -23.38 -9.88
C ASN A 535 -7.69 -24.55 -10.86
N PRO A 536 -6.63 -24.53 -11.68
CA PRO A 536 -6.30 -25.63 -12.58
C PRO A 536 -5.82 -26.89 -11.83
N ILE A 537 -5.56 -26.74 -10.50
CA ILE A 537 -5.05 -27.82 -9.67
C ILE A 537 -6.23 -28.54 -9.03
N TYR A 538 -6.77 -29.52 -9.71
CA TYR A 538 -7.69 -30.49 -9.12
C TYR A 538 -6.96 -31.83 -9.01
N LYS A 539 -6.90 -32.39 -7.81
CA LYS A 539 -6.36 -33.73 -7.62
C LYS A 539 -7.52 -34.70 -7.79
N TYR A 540 -7.57 -35.31 -8.96
CA TYR A 540 -8.50 -36.40 -9.24
C TYR A 540 -8.07 -37.65 -8.47
N THR A 541 -9.03 -38.35 -7.88
CA THR A 541 -8.85 -39.72 -7.39
C THR A 541 -8.87 -40.70 -8.58
N ASP A 542 -8.26 -41.89 -8.43
CA ASP A 542 -8.24 -42.87 -9.54
C ASP A 542 -9.66 -43.32 -9.95
N GLU A 543 -10.64 -43.23 -9.05
CA GLU A 543 -12.06 -43.50 -9.34
C GLU A 543 -12.71 -42.39 -10.19
N GLU A 544 -12.36 -41.13 -9.94
CA GLU A 544 -12.85 -39.97 -10.73
C GLU A 544 -12.23 -39.91 -12.12
N LEU A 545 -11.10 -40.61 -12.37
CA LEU A 545 -10.43 -40.68 -13.66
C LEU A 545 -11.11 -41.66 -14.65
N VAL A 546 -12.01 -42.50 -14.19
CA VAL A 546 -12.69 -43.52 -15.04
C VAL A 546 -13.86 -42.90 -15.82
N ASP A 547 -14.44 -41.78 -15.34
CA ASP A 547 -15.65 -41.16 -15.92
C ASP A 547 -15.43 -39.67 -16.19
N ILE A 548 -14.29 -39.32 -16.79
CA ILE A 548 -13.89 -37.94 -17.04
C ILE A 548 -14.42 -37.45 -18.40
N ASP A 549 -15.10 -36.30 -18.41
CA ASP A 549 -15.39 -35.57 -19.63
C ASP A 549 -14.12 -34.91 -20.22
N GLU A 550 -14.18 -34.50 -21.49
CA GLU A 550 -13.06 -33.93 -22.23
C GLU A 550 -12.45 -32.68 -21.54
N ASN A 551 -13.27 -31.89 -20.88
CA ASN A 551 -12.83 -30.70 -20.13
C ASN A 551 -12.07 -31.03 -18.84
N HIS A 552 -12.36 -32.14 -18.20
CA HIS A 552 -11.67 -32.60 -17.00
C HIS A 552 -10.41 -33.41 -17.33
N LEU A 553 -10.33 -34.01 -18.54
CA LEU A 553 -9.16 -34.79 -18.99
C LEU A 553 -7.88 -33.93 -19.00
N ARG A 554 -7.94 -32.71 -19.54
CA ARG A 554 -6.80 -31.78 -19.57
C ARG A 554 -6.27 -31.47 -18.16
N ARG A 555 -7.16 -31.23 -17.20
CA ARG A 555 -6.78 -30.98 -15.80
C ARG A 555 -6.16 -32.21 -15.14
N ALA A 556 -6.64 -33.40 -15.49
CA ALA A 556 -6.08 -34.66 -15.04
C ALA A 556 -4.65 -34.84 -15.55
N ILE A 557 -4.42 -34.57 -16.85
CA ILE A 557 -3.09 -34.57 -17.46
C ILE A 557 -2.17 -33.60 -16.77
N LEU A 558 -2.58 -32.32 -16.59
CA LEU A 558 -1.81 -31.31 -15.88
C LEU A 558 -1.44 -31.75 -14.47
N SER A 559 -2.38 -32.34 -13.72
CA SER A 559 -2.14 -32.79 -12.34
C SER A 559 -1.15 -33.94 -12.22
N ARG A 560 -1.02 -34.78 -13.27
CA ARG A 560 -0.06 -35.89 -13.32
C ARG A 560 1.32 -35.46 -13.82
N LEU A 561 1.37 -34.58 -14.83
CA LEU A 561 2.63 -34.09 -15.41
C LEU A 561 3.33 -33.08 -14.51
N CYS A 562 2.59 -32.21 -13.84
CA CYS A 562 3.16 -31.14 -13.03
C CYS A 562 3.03 -31.46 -11.53
N LYS A 563 4.10 -31.96 -10.93
CA LYS A 563 4.16 -32.23 -9.48
C LYS A 563 4.10 -30.97 -8.59
N ASN A 564 4.55 -29.81 -9.12
CA ASN A 564 4.67 -28.55 -8.40
C ASN A 564 3.92 -27.40 -9.11
N ILE A 565 2.57 -27.47 -9.10
CA ILE A 565 1.73 -26.37 -9.56
C ILE A 565 1.31 -25.51 -8.35
N ASN A 566 1.50 -24.21 -8.43
CA ASN A 566 0.95 -23.25 -7.48
C ASN A 566 0.00 -22.31 -8.22
N HIS A 567 -1.20 -22.13 -7.67
CA HIS A 567 -2.16 -21.17 -8.19
C HIS A 567 -2.41 -20.06 -7.18
N LYS A 568 -2.50 -18.83 -7.65
CA LYS A 568 -2.84 -17.66 -6.87
C LYS A 568 -3.80 -16.78 -7.66
N TYR A 569 -4.87 -16.35 -7.00
CA TYR A 569 -5.81 -15.39 -7.57
C TYR A 569 -5.59 -14.00 -6.98
N MET A 570 -5.30 -13.03 -7.82
CA MET A 570 -5.02 -11.65 -7.42
C MET A 570 -5.90 -10.68 -8.18
N ASN A 571 -6.90 -10.13 -7.51
CA ASN A 571 -7.68 -8.99 -8.02
C ASN A 571 -8.23 -9.16 -9.46
N GLY A 572 -8.72 -10.36 -9.80
CA GLY A 572 -9.25 -10.66 -11.12
C GLY A 572 -8.25 -11.31 -12.08
N ILE A 573 -7.01 -11.57 -11.62
CA ILE A 573 -5.96 -12.24 -12.37
C ILE A 573 -5.65 -13.59 -11.73
N ASN A 574 -5.69 -14.65 -12.52
CA ASN A 574 -5.17 -15.95 -12.15
C ASN A 574 -3.66 -15.99 -12.45
N CYS A 575 -2.85 -16.24 -11.43
CA CYS A 575 -1.42 -16.45 -11.56
C CYS A 575 -1.13 -17.93 -11.30
N ILE A 576 -0.67 -18.65 -12.31
CA ILE A 576 -0.36 -20.08 -12.26
C ILE A 576 1.15 -20.21 -12.39
N TYR A 577 1.76 -20.95 -11.48
CA TYR A 577 3.20 -21.20 -11.45
C TYR A 577 3.45 -22.69 -11.64
N LEU A 578 4.19 -23.05 -12.68
CA LEU A 578 4.66 -24.39 -12.96
C LEU A 578 6.16 -24.42 -12.67
N ASN A 579 6.60 -25.27 -11.75
CA ASN A 579 8.01 -25.44 -11.42
C ASN A 579 8.48 -26.84 -11.79
N TYR A 580 9.51 -26.92 -12.64
CA TYR A 580 10.12 -28.15 -13.13
C TYR A 580 11.56 -28.23 -12.63
N ASN A 581 11.87 -29.27 -11.86
CA ASN A 581 13.21 -29.48 -11.33
C ASN A 581 14.15 -30.04 -12.41
N ARG A 582 15.40 -29.56 -12.45
CA ARG A 582 16.47 -30.09 -13.33
C ARG A 582 17.14 -31.34 -12.82
N SER A 583 17.10 -31.59 -11.51
CA SER A 583 17.59 -32.82 -10.91
C SER A 583 16.45 -33.79 -10.66
N GLU A 584 16.66 -35.07 -10.94
CA GLU A 584 15.76 -36.11 -10.48
C GLU A 584 15.56 -36.04 -8.96
N PRO A 585 14.38 -36.43 -8.45
CA PRO A 585 14.00 -36.29 -7.06
C PRO A 585 14.91 -37.05 -6.10
#